data_e836732ac099f2b1836d21f1a9c713c7
#
_entry.id   e836732ac099f2b1836d21f1a9c713c7
#
_cell.length_a   1.000
_cell.length_b   1.000
_cell.length_c   1.000
_cell.angle_alpha   90.00
_cell.angle_beta   90.00
_cell.angle_gamma   90.00
#
_symmetry.space_group_name_H-M   'P 1'
#
loop_
_entity.id
_entity.type
_entity.pdbx_description
1 polymer ?
#
loop_
_entity_poly.entity_id
_entity_poly.type
_entity_poly.pdbx_seq_one_letter_code
_entity_poly.pdbx_strand_id
1 'polypeptide(L)'
;MRNLLILLAILSPNIMLGQEQSIEKILKVHFTNLNHIECNYKQEKEISMLNEPLISTGIFEYEKEGNISWEQQTPFKETFLINGKSDNKFDKHINQFIMSILTGDILNDTKLEVSYSEDEQSYIVVMTPKKGEMKKKLKEIILTFHKKIVALSQLEIISQNGDVSRINFFDN
;
A
#
# COMPACT_ATOMS: atom_id res chain seq x y z
N MET A 1 47.84 -57.62 13.47
CA MET A 1 47.44 -56.61 12.51
C MET A 1 45.94 -56.39 12.72
N ARG A 2 45.57 -55.26 13.36
CA ARG A 2 44.19 -54.94 13.75
C ARG A 2 43.74 -53.74 12.98
N ASN A 3 42.85 -53.97 12.00
CA ASN A 3 42.29 -52.89 11.17
C ASN A 3 41.29 -52.09 12.00
N LEU A 4 41.62 -50.81 12.27
CA LEU A 4 40.76 -49.83 12.90
C LEU A 4 39.94 -49.13 11.78
N LEU A 5 38.67 -49.52 11.61
CA LEU A 5 37.72 -48.85 10.74
C LEU A 5 37.21 -47.57 11.46
N ILE A 6 37.68 -46.41 11.00
CA ILE A 6 37.16 -45.12 11.42
C ILE A 6 35.89 -44.84 10.64
N LEU A 7 34.74 -44.93 11.30
CA LEU A 7 33.42 -44.55 10.77
C LEU A 7 33.28 -43.03 10.85
N LEU A 8 33.51 -42.38 9.72
CA LEU A 8 33.33 -40.90 9.61
C LEU A 8 31.83 -40.60 9.47
N ALA A 9 31.18 -40.23 10.57
CA ALA A 9 29.82 -39.77 10.56
C ALA A 9 29.79 -38.35 9.94
N ILE A 10 29.33 -38.25 8.70
CA ILE A 10 29.08 -36.98 8.03
C ILE A 10 27.83 -36.39 8.65
N LEU A 11 28.01 -35.46 9.59
CA LEU A 11 26.93 -34.58 10.08
C LEU A 11 26.59 -33.59 8.95
N SER A 12 25.59 -33.90 8.17
CA SER A 12 25.01 -32.93 7.23
C SER A 12 24.28 -31.89 8.03
N PRO A 13 24.66 -30.60 8.00
CA PRO A 13 23.81 -29.56 8.56
C PRO A 13 22.56 -29.49 7.70
N ASN A 14 21.42 -29.88 8.25
CA ASN A 14 20.13 -29.55 7.68
C ASN A 14 20.02 -28.02 7.72
N ILE A 15 20.41 -27.36 6.64
CA ILE A 15 20.07 -25.97 6.38
C ILE A 15 18.57 -26.00 6.14
N MET A 16 17.79 -25.72 7.18
CA MET A 16 16.39 -25.32 7.04
C MET A 16 16.44 -23.99 6.25
N LEU A 17 16.35 -24.10 4.93
CA LEU A 17 15.95 -22.99 4.07
C LEU A 17 14.48 -22.69 4.43
N GLY A 18 14.28 -21.87 5.44
CA GLY A 18 13.01 -21.17 5.64
C GLY A 18 12.75 -20.43 4.33
N GLN A 19 11.72 -20.84 3.59
CA GLN A 19 11.25 -20.07 2.45
C GLN A 19 10.78 -18.73 3.02
N GLU A 20 11.60 -17.70 2.94
CA GLU A 20 11.18 -16.31 3.14
C GLU A 20 10.00 -16.07 2.19
N GLN A 21 8.82 -15.89 2.74
CA GLN A 21 7.66 -15.53 1.94
C GLN A 21 7.96 -14.17 1.31
N SER A 22 7.87 -14.08 -0.01
CA SER A 22 8.02 -12.79 -0.67
C SER A 22 7.01 -11.78 -0.14
N ILE A 23 7.39 -10.51 -0.01
CA ILE A 23 6.53 -9.42 0.45
C ILE A 23 5.22 -9.39 -0.35
N GLU A 24 5.32 -9.61 -1.66
CA GLU A 24 4.16 -9.72 -2.55
C GLU A 24 3.14 -10.77 -2.06
N LYS A 25 3.62 -11.95 -1.66
CA LYS A 25 2.76 -13.04 -1.18
C LYS A 25 2.11 -12.69 0.16
N ILE A 26 2.86 -12.08 1.06
CA ILE A 26 2.35 -11.61 2.36
C ILE A 26 1.22 -10.60 2.15
N LEU A 27 1.43 -9.60 1.30
CA LEU A 27 0.45 -8.57 1.01
C LEU A 27 -0.79 -9.13 0.28
N LYS A 28 -0.62 -10.05 -0.67
CA LYS A 28 -1.76 -10.72 -1.33
C LYS A 28 -2.63 -11.49 -0.35
N VAL A 29 -2.05 -12.21 0.59
CA VAL A 29 -2.80 -12.89 1.66
C VAL A 29 -3.54 -11.88 2.55
N HIS A 30 -2.88 -10.78 2.92
CA HIS A 30 -3.49 -9.72 3.71
C HIS A 30 -4.74 -9.15 2.99
N PHE A 31 -4.61 -8.71 1.76
CA PHE A 31 -5.71 -8.13 0.99
C PHE A 31 -6.87 -9.11 0.78
N THR A 32 -6.56 -10.39 0.56
CA THR A 32 -7.60 -11.43 0.40
C THR A 32 -8.47 -11.56 1.66
N ASN A 33 -7.86 -11.39 2.84
CA ASN A 33 -8.52 -11.54 4.15
C ASN A 33 -9.07 -10.22 4.71
N LEU A 34 -8.79 -9.11 4.05
CA LEU A 34 -9.25 -7.79 4.47
C LEU A 34 -10.75 -7.65 4.22
N ASN A 35 -11.53 -7.51 5.29
CA ASN A 35 -12.99 -7.37 5.21
C ASN A 35 -13.46 -5.97 5.60
N HIS A 36 -12.78 -5.34 6.55
CA HIS A 36 -13.16 -4.05 7.12
C HIS A 36 -11.91 -3.27 7.54
N ILE A 37 -11.93 -1.97 7.36
CA ILE A 37 -10.98 -1.01 7.93
C ILE A 37 -11.79 0.15 8.48
N GLU A 38 -11.47 0.58 9.70
CA GLU A 38 -11.88 1.86 10.26
C GLU A 38 -10.67 2.48 10.95
N CYS A 39 -10.27 3.66 10.48
CA CYS A 39 -9.09 4.34 11.03
C CYS A 39 -9.18 5.85 10.84
N ASN A 40 -8.40 6.58 11.61
CA ASN A 40 -8.17 8.00 11.35
C ASN A 40 -7.16 8.17 10.23
N TYR A 41 -7.24 9.30 9.54
CA TYR A 41 -6.19 9.70 8.60
C TYR A 41 -5.77 11.16 8.82
N LYS A 42 -4.51 11.43 8.47
CA LYS A 42 -3.99 12.78 8.25
C LYS A 42 -3.38 12.83 6.85
N GLN A 43 -3.90 13.72 6.02
CA GLN A 43 -3.35 13.99 4.70
C GLN A 43 -2.57 15.29 4.72
N GLU A 44 -1.38 15.28 4.15
CA GLU A 44 -0.55 16.44 3.84
C GLU A 44 -0.36 16.50 2.33
N LYS A 45 -0.80 17.61 1.73
CA LYS A 45 -0.66 17.82 0.29
C LYS A 45 0.26 19.00 0.02
N GLU A 46 1.47 18.68 -0.38
CA GLU A 46 2.46 19.65 -0.84
C GLU A 46 2.19 19.97 -2.31
N ILE A 47 1.87 21.21 -2.58
CA ILE A 47 1.61 21.72 -3.94
C ILE A 47 2.74 22.67 -4.30
N SER A 48 3.42 22.43 -5.40
CA SER A 48 4.61 23.18 -5.82
C SER A 48 4.38 24.70 -5.95
N MET A 49 3.13 25.14 -6.08
CA MET A 49 2.75 26.56 -6.16
C MET A 49 2.40 27.19 -4.81
N LEU A 50 2.35 26.42 -3.73
CA LEU A 50 2.01 26.88 -2.39
C LEU A 50 3.24 26.86 -1.48
N ASN A 51 3.34 27.80 -0.57
CA ASN A 51 4.42 27.86 0.43
C ASN A 51 4.23 26.90 1.61
N GLU A 52 2.98 26.50 1.88
CA GLU A 52 2.62 25.63 2.98
C GLU A 52 1.77 24.46 2.46
N PRO A 53 1.91 23.27 3.07
CA PRO A 53 1.09 22.14 2.71
C PRO A 53 -0.37 22.33 3.10
N LEU A 54 -1.29 21.79 2.32
CA LEU A 54 -2.68 21.66 2.70
C LEU A 54 -2.83 20.45 3.59
N ILE A 55 -3.38 20.64 4.78
CA ILE A 55 -3.58 19.58 5.77
C ILE A 55 -5.06 19.28 5.91
N SER A 56 -5.43 18.02 5.83
CA SER A 56 -6.76 17.53 6.17
C SER A 56 -6.70 16.32 7.09
N THR A 57 -7.71 16.14 7.91
CA THR A 57 -7.85 14.99 8.81
C THR A 57 -9.28 14.46 8.75
N GLY A 58 -9.46 13.21 9.10
CA GLY A 58 -10.77 12.61 9.13
C GLY A 58 -10.74 11.12 9.43
N ILE A 59 -11.83 10.44 9.07
CA ILE A 59 -12.03 9.02 9.26
C ILE A 59 -12.13 8.36 7.90
N PHE A 60 -11.50 7.21 7.79
CA PHE A 60 -11.56 6.34 6.62
C PHE A 60 -12.19 5.02 7.03
N GLU A 61 -13.23 4.62 6.30
CA GLU A 61 -13.88 3.31 6.45
C GLU A 61 -13.87 2.57 5.12
N TYR A 62 -13.64 1.27 5.18
CA TYR A 62 -13.74 0.34 4.07
C TYR A 62 -14.49 -0.91 4.48
N GLU A 63 -15.46 -1.32 3.67
CA GLU A 63 -16.16 -2.59 3.77
C GLU A 63 -15.97 -3.39 2.46
N LYS A 64 -15.63 -4.66 2.56
CA LYS A 64 -15.32 -5.53 1.42
C LYS A 64 -16.43 -5.60 0.36
N GLU A 65 -17.69 -5.44 0.79
CA GLU A 65 -18.84 -5.45 -0.10
C GLU A 65 -19.02 -4.16 -0.92
N GLY A 66 -18.03 -3.27 -0.89
CA GLY A 66 -17.89 -2.18 -1.84
C GLY A 66 -18.28 -0.81 -1.34
N ASN A 67 -18.36 -0.59 -0.03
CA ASN A 67 -18.54 0.72 0.53
C ASN A 67 -17.21 1.26 1.05
N ILE A 68 -16.82 2.43 0.56
CA ILE A 68 -15.77 3.23 1.16
C ILE A 68 -16.40 4.54 1.60
N SER A 69 -16.17 4.91 2.85
CA SER A 69 -16.48 6.22 3.40
C SER A 69 -15.18 6.96 3.70
N TRP A 70 -15.09 8.16 3.18
CA TRP A 70 -13.98 9.05 3.46
C TRP A 70 -14.56 10.34 4.03
N GLU A 71 -14.56 10.44 5.36
CA GLU A 71 -15.09 11.60 6.08
C GLU A 71 -13.95 12.55 6.44
N GLN A 72 -13.84 13.65 5.73
CA GLN A 72 -12.96 14.75 6.12
C GLN A 72 -13.60 15.54 7.25
N GLN A 73 -12.86 15.76 8.33
CA GLN A 73 -13.31 16.54 9.49
C GLN A 73 -12.70 17.95 9.50
N THR A 74 -11.47 18.07 9.00
CA THR A 74 -10.77 19.35 8.88
C THR A 74 -10.15 19.52 7.50
N PRO A 75 -9.98 20.75 6.96
CA PRO A 75 -10.43 22.05 7.49
C PRO A 75 -11.94 22.25 7.38
N PHE A 76 -12.63 21.51 6.51
CA PHE A 76 -14.07 21.55 6.29
C PHE A 76 -14.64 20.14 6.37
N LYS A 77 -15.83 20.00 6.96
CA LYS A 77 -16.50 18.69 6.98
C LYS A 77 -17.02 18.37 5.58
N GLU A 78 -16.57 17.24 5.07
CA GLU A 78 -17.02 16.70 3.78
C GLU A 78 -16.98 15.17 3.84
N THR A 79 -17.99 14.50 3.26
CA THR A 79 -18.06 13.06 3.23
C THR A 79 -18.11 12.60 1.78
N PHE A 80 -17.15 11.78 1.41
CA PHE A 80 -17.08 11.12 0.10
C PHE A 80 -17.47 9.66 0.27
N LEU A 81 -18.60 9.28 -0.30
CA LEU A 81 -19.04 7.88 -0.35
C LEU A 81 -18.63 7.29 -1.69
N ILE A 82 -17.80 6.27 -1.63
CA ILE A 82 -17.30 5.56 -2.80
C ILE A 82 -18.04 4.22 -2.88
N ASN A 83 -19.19 4.22 -3.53
CA ASN A 83 -20.00 3.01 -3.72
C ASN A 83 -20.04 2.50 -5.18
N GLY A 84 -19.07 2.89 -5.99
CA GLY A 84 -18.97 2.51 -7.40
C GLY A 84 -19.97 3.18 -8.34
N LYS A 85 -20.85 4.05 -7.84
CA LYS A 85 -21.95 4.67 -8.59
C LYS A 85 -21.79 6.19 -8.82
N SER A 86 -20.57 6.74 -8.64
CA SER A 86 -20.35 8.16 -8.89
C SER A 86 -20.50 8.50 -10.38
N ASP A 87 -21.33 9.46 -10.71
CA ASP A 87 -21.55 9.97 -12.08
C ASP A 87 -20.40 10.91 -12.53
N ASN A 88 -19.58 11.38 -11.59
CA ASN A 88 -18.43 12.21 -11.89
C ASN A 88 -17.24 11.36 -12.35
N LYS A 89 -16.78 11.58 -13.59
CA LYS A 89 -15.65 10.82 -14.16
C LYS A 89 -14.35 10.95 -13.35
N PHE A 90 -14.10 12.10 -12.73
CA PHE A 90 -12.90 12.32 -11.94
C PHE A 90 -12.95 11.49 -10.65
N ASP A 91 -14.07 11.53 -9.93
CA ASP A 91 -14.28 10.74 -8.71
C ASP A 91 -14.22 9.25 -9.01
N LYS A 92 -14.79 8.82 -10.15
CA LYS A 92 -14.76 7.43 -10.57
C LYS A 92 -13.34 6.86 -10.72
N HIS A 93 -12.41 7.62 -11.27
CA HIS A 93 -11.02 7.16 -11.44
C HIS A 93 -10.26 7.10 -10.12
N ILE A 94 -10.45 8.09 -9.24
CA ILE A 94 -9.86 8.08 -7.89
C ILE A 94 -10.44 6.91 -7.10
N ASN A 95 -11.74 6.71 -7.15
CA ASN A 95 -12.44 5.63 -6.47
C ASN A 95 -11.94 4.25 -6.93
N GLN A 96 -11.83 4.04 -8.25
CA GLN A 96 -11.27 2.81 -8.80
C GLN A 96 -9.83 2.58 -8.36
N PHE A 97 -9.04 3.64 -8.28
CA PHE A 97 -7.65 3.57 -7.83
C PHE A 97 -7.57 3.18 -6.35
N ILE A 98 -8.31 3.84 -5.46
CA ILE A 98 -8.37 3.51 -4.03
C ILE A 98 -8.87 2.07 -3.85
N MET A 99 -9.95 1.68 -4.54
CA MET A 99 -10.45 0.30 -4.50
C MET A 99 -9.37 -0.69 -4.92
N SER A 100 -8.64 -0.41 -5.99
CA SER A 100 -7.58 -1.32 -6.46
C SER A 100 -6.43 -1.48 -5.46
N ILE A 101 -6.15 -0.46 -4.65
CA ILE A 101 -5.19 -0.55 -3.54
C ILE A 101 -5.75 -1.48 -2.45
N LEU A 102 -6.98 -1.26 -2.01
CA LEU A 102 -7.61 -1.99 -0.90
C LEU A 102 -7.91 -3.45 -1.22
N THR A 103 -8.19 -3.77 -2.48
CA THR A 103 -8.37 -5.16 -2.94
C THR A 103 -7.04 -5.83 -3.29
N GLY A 104 -5.95 -5.08 -3.37
CA GLY A 104 -4.65 -5.57 -3.82
C GLY A 104 -4.55 -5.75 -5.34
N ASP A 105 -5.59 -5.42 -6.10
CA ASP A 105 -5.60 -5.55 -7.57
C ASP A 105 -4.53 -4.68 -8.22
N ILE A 106 -4.17 -3.55 -7.58
CA ILE A 106 -3.14 -2.64 -8.06
C ILE A 106 -1.77 -3.33 -8.20
N LEU A 107 -1.48 -4.34 -7.37
CA LEU A 107 -0.23 -5.10 -7.42
C LEU A 107 -0.12 -5.96 -8.69
N ASN A 108 -1.24 -6.20 -9.36
CA ASN A 108 -1.32 -6.97 -10.61
C ASN A 108 -1.53 -6.07 -11.85
N ASP A 109 -1.60 -4.73 -11.69
CA ASP A 109 -1.81 -3.83 -12.83
C ASP A 109 -0.58 -3.81 -13.76
N THR A 110 -0.72 -4.36 -14.95
CA THR A 110 0.34 -4.44 -15.96
C THR A 110 0.83 -3.07 -16.47
N LYS A 111 0.09 -1.99 -16.18
CA LYS A 111 0.48 -0.62 -16.51
C LYS A 111 1.48 -0.04 -15.51
N LEU A 112 1.66 -0.70 -14.37
CA LEU A 112 2.59 -0.32 -13.31
C LEU A 112 3.81 -1.24 -13.33
N GLU A 113 4.94 -0.70 -12.97
CA GLU A 113 6.11 -1.43 -12.50
C GLU A 113 6.06 -1.41 -10.98
N VAL A 114 6.06 -2.60 -10.37
CA VAL A 114 5.93 -2.75 -8.91
C VAL A 114 7.24 -3.28 -8.37
N SER A 115 7.79 -2.62 -7.36
CA SER A 115 8.93 -3.07 -6.60
C SER A 115 8.61 -3.18 -5.13
N TYR A 116 9.26 -4.12 -4.46
CA TYR A 116 9.06 -4.43 -3.05
C TYR A 116 10.37 -4.27 -2.30
N SER A 117 10.33 -3.64 -1.17
CA SER A 117 11.43 -3.55 -0.23
C SER A 117 10.91 -3.58 1.20
N GLU A 118 11.81 -3.72 2.16
CA GLU A 118 11.47 -3.69 3.58
C GLU A 118 12.57 -3.03 4.40
N ASP A 119 12.17 -2.46 5.52
CA ASP A 119 13.04 -2.05 6.61
C ASP A 119 12.72 -2.86 7.88
N GLU A 120 13.19 -2.43 9.04
CA GLU A 120 12.97 -3.13 10.30
C GLU A 120 11.48 -3.22 10.70
N GLN A 121 10.67 -2.22 10.32
CA GLN A 121 9.28 -2.06 10.79
C GLN A 121 8.24 -2.14 9.67
N SER A 122 8.66 -1.99 8.41
CA SER A 122 7.74 -1.77 7.31
C SER A 122 8.02 -2.63 6.09
N TYR A 123 6.95 -3.00 5.39
CA TYR A 123 7.00 -3.38 3.98
C TYR A 123 6.69 -2.16 3.12
N ILE A 124 7.46 -1.94 2.08
CA ILE A 124 7.34 -0.79 1.18
C ILE A 124 7.08 -1.31 -0.23
N VAL A 125 6.04 -0.80 -0.86
CA VAL A 125 5.69 -1.10 -2.25
C VAL A 125 5.75 0.18 -3.05
N VAL A 126 6.62 0.22 -4.06
CA VAL A 126 6.76 1.35 -4.97
C VAL A 126 6.20 0.97 -6.33
N MET A 127 5.30 1.79 -6.84
CA MET A 127 4.63 1.58 -8.11
C MET A 127 4.87 2.74 -9.05
N THR A 128 5.49 2.45 -10.20
CA THR A 128 5.83 3.45 -11.21
C THR A 128 5.03 3.22 -12.49
N PRO A 129 4.28 4.22 -12.99
CA PRO A 129 3.54 4.07 -14.25
C PRO A 129 4.48 3.89 -15.44
N LYS A 130 4.26 2.82 -16.23
CA LYS A 130 5.10 2.49 -17.41
C LYS A 130 4.80 3.38 -18.61
N LYS A 131 3.52 3.69 -18.87
CA LYS A 131 3.05 4.38 -20.08
C LYS A 131 1.67 5.01 -19.92
N GLY A 132 1.24 5.76 -20.95
CA GLY A 132 -0.11 6.31 -21.05
C GLY A 132 -0.32 7.59 -20.25
N GLU A 133 -1.57 7.94 -20.03
CA GLU A 133 -1.98 9.17 -19.32
C GLU A 133 -1.56 9.16 -17.84
N MET A 134 -1.51 7.98 -17.23
CA MET A 134 -1.05 7.84 -15.85
C MET A 134 0.41 8.29 -15.71
N LYS A 135 1.30 7.88 -16.63
CA LYS A 135 2.72 8.28 -16.62
C LYS A 135 2.90 9.80 -16.84
N LYS A 136 2.00 10.46 -17.56
CA LYS A 136 2.07 11.92 -17.76
C LYS A 136 1.72 12.70 -16.50
N LYS A 137 0.94 12.12 -15.60
CA LYS A 137 0.42 12.78 -14.40
C LYS A 137 1.11 12.31 -13.11
N LEU A 138 1.37 11.01 -13.00
CA LEU A 138 1.96 10.39 -11.82
C LEU A 138 3.40 9.98 -12.09
N LYS A 139 4.28 10.31 -11.17
CA LYS A 139 5.65 9.87 -11.13
C LYS A 139 5.73 8.52 -10.40
N GLU A 140 5.14 8.43 -9.22
CA GLU A 140 5.29 7.30 -8.32
C GLU A 140 4.14 7.22 -7.31
N ILE A 141 3.84 6.02 -6.87
CA ILE A 141 2.92 5.74 -5.76
C ILE A 141 3.67 4.83 -4.80
N ILE A 142 3.65 5.17 -3.51
CA ILE A 142 4.33 4.42 -2.47
C ILE A 142 3.31 4.00 -1.42
N LEU A 143 3.25 2.70 -1.14
CA LEU A 143 2.48 2.13 -0.04
C LEU A 143 3.44 1.64 1.03
N THR A 144 3.21 2.04 2.26
CA THR A 144 3.96 1.57 3.43
C THR A 144 3.04 0.79 4.35
N PHE A 145 3.41 -0.44 4.67
CA PHE A 145 2.65 -1.33 5.55
C PHE A 145 3.45 -1.60 6.81
N HIS A 146 2.82 -1.53 7.96
CA HIS A 146 3.43 -1.94 9.22
C HIS A 146 3.61 -3.47 9.25
N LYS A 147 4.86 -3.97 9.38
CA LYS A 147 5.17 -5.40 9.31
C LYS A 147 4.42 -6.27 10.30
N LYS A 148 4.33 -5.83 11.54
CA LYS A 148 3.79 -6.64 12.65
C LYS A 148 2.32 -7.02 12.48
N ILE A 149 1.52 -6.13 11.90
CA ILE A 149 0.07 -6.30 11.72
C ILE A 149 -0.33 -6.32 10.24
N VAL A 150 0.61 -6.12 9.34
CA VAL A 150 0.42 -6.00 7.88
C VAL A 150 -0.66 -4.97 7.53
N ALA A 151 -0.74 -3.85 8.26
CA ALA A 151 -1.70 -2.77 8.01
C ALA A 151 -1.07 -1.65 7.18
N LEU A 152 -1.83 -1.08 6.24
CA LEU A 152 -1.40 0.11 5.51
C LEU A 152 -1.28 1.29 6.47
N SER A 153 -0.07 1.82 6.63
CA SER A 153 0.22 2.96 7.49
C SER A 153 0.36 4.27 6.72
N GLN A 154 0.79 4.20 5.44
CA GLN A 154 0.96 5.40 4.63
C GLN A 154 0.70 5.09 3.15
N LEU A 155 0.05 6.04 2.48
CA LEU A 155 -0.06 6.15 1.03
C LEU A 155 0.57 7.47 0.61
N GLU A 156 1.57 7.42 -0.27
CA GLU A 156 2.17 8.61 -0.87
C GLU A 156 1.97 8.58 -2.39
N ILE A 157 1.53 9.71 -2.94
CA ILE A 157 1.32 9.90 -4.37
C ILE A 157 2.17 11.08 -4.82
N ILE A 158 3.11 10.82 -5.71
CA ILE A 158 4.02 11.81 -6.27
C ILE A 158 3.60 12.11 -7.72
N SER A 159 3.28 13.34 -8.00
CA SER A 159 2.88 13.81 -9.34
C SER A 159 4.09 14.21 -10.17
N GLN A 160 3.94 14.23 -11.50
CA GLN A 160 5.01 14.64 -12.42
C GLN A 160 5.40 16.14 -12.28
N ASN A 161 4.48 16.97 -11.82
CA ASN A 161 4.74 18.40 -11.55
C ASN A 161 5.44 18.65 -10.20
N GLY A 162 5.74 17.60 -9.44
CA GLY A 162 6.39 17.71 -8.13
C GLY A 162 5.44 17.81 -6.95
N ASP A 163 4.13 17.86 -7.15
CA ASP A 163 3.17 17.81 -6.04
C ASP A 163 3.23 16.44 -5.36
N VAL A 164 3.15 16.45 -4.03
CA VAL A 164 3.16 15.25 -3.20
C VAL A 164 1.91 15.22 -2.32
N SER A 165 1.19 14.11 -2.34
CA SER A 165 0.09 13.85 -1.40
C SER A 165 0.45 12.67 -0.52
N ARG A 166 0.58 12.91 0.77
CA ARG A 166 0.93 11.90 1.78
C ARG A 166 -0.23 11.72 2.75
N ILE A 167 -0.73 10.49 2.85
CA ILE A 167 -1.83 10.12 3.73
C ILE A 167 -1.30 9.12 4.75
N ASN A 168 -1.34 9.48 6.00
CA ASN A 168 -0.99 8.62 7.13
C ASN A 168 -2.27 8.08 7.76
N PHE A 169 -2.32 6.77 7.96
CA PHE A 169 -3.42 6.06 8.61
C PHE A 169 -2.97 5.62 10.00
N PHE A 170 -3.85 5.76 10.98
CA PHE A 170 -3.56 5.40 12.37
C PHE A 170 -4.84 5.01 13.12
N ASP A 171 -4.69 4.11 14.07
CA ASP A 171 -5.79 3.64 14.90
C ASP A 171 -6.35 4.77 15.79
N ASN A 172 -7.60 4.62 16.22
CA ASN A 172 -8.28 5.50 17.17
C ASN A 172 -7.65 5.45 18.56
#